data_5db23a38898031d589a6234dd2da802a
#
_entry.id   5db23a38898031d589a6234dd2da802a
#
_cell.length_a   1.000
_cell.length_b   1.000
_cell.length_c   1.000
_cell.angle_alpha   90.00
_cell.angle_beta   90.00
_cell.angle_gamma   90.00
#
_symmetry.space_group_name_H-M   'P 1'
#
loop_
_entity.id
_entity.type
_entity.pdbx_description
1 polymer ?
#
loop_
_entity_poly.entity_id
_entity_poly.type
_entity_poly.pdbx_seq_one_letter_code
_entity_poly.pdbx_strand_id
1 'polypeptide(L)'
;MKEILCFGDSNTYGLIPGTKNRYGRDTRWTGLIEQQLYGKGCRIIEEGLCGRTTVFEDELREGRKGAAFLPTLLESHAPVDRVVLMLGTNDCKTFYNASAEVIGLGVERLVEQIRKADKR
;
A
#
# COMPACT_ATOMS: atom_id res chain seq x y z
N MET A 1 0.45 -19.67 -9.78
CA MET A 1 0.37 -18.23 -10.06
C MET A 1 0.99 -17.45 -8.91
N LYS A 2 1.88 -16.51 -9.22
CA LYS A 2 2.51 -15.68 -8.17
C LYS A 2 1.59 -14.53 -7.77
N GLU A 3 1.51 -14.27 -6.49
CA GLU A 3 0.68 -13.22 -5.91
C GLU A 3 1.53 -12.01 -5.55
N ILE A 4 1.16 -10.84 -6.08
CA ILE A 4 1.87 -9.58 -5.82
C ILE A 4 0.91 -8.63 -5.10
N LEU A 5 1.23 -8.31 -3.85
CA LEU A 5 0.43 -7.38 -3.04
C LEU A 5 0.93 -5.96 -3.26
N CYS A 6 0.06 -5.07 -3.71
CA CYS A 6 0.36 -3.66 -3.90
C CYS A 6 -0.28 -2.86 -2.78
N PHE A 7 0.53 -2.46 -1.81
CA PHE A 7 0.10 -1.75 -0.62
C PHE A 7 0.43 -0.27 -0.75
N GLY A 8 -0.58 0.58 -0.86
CA GLY A 8 -0.38 1.99 -1.12
C GLY A 8 -1.51 2.89 -0.65
N ASP A 9 -1.46 4.13 -1.11
CA ASP A 9 -2.40 5.19 -0.76
C ASP A 9 -3.41 5.47 -1.89
N SER A 10 -3.85 6.72 -2.03
CA SER A 10 -4.81 7.11 -3.05
C SER A 10 -4.31 6.87 -4.48
N ASN A 11 -3.00 6.94 -4.72
CA ASN A 11 -2.43 6.67 -6.04
C ASN A 11 -2.59 5.19 -6.41
N THR A 12 -2.51 4.31 -5.45
CA THR A 12 -2.74 2.87 -5.65
C THR A 12 -4.23 2.56 -5.70
N TYR A 13 -5.01 3.21 -4.85
CA TYR A 13 -6.48 3.11 -4.90
C TYR A 13 -7.02 3.56 -6.25
N GLY A 14 -6.39 4.58 -6.85
CA GLY A 14 -6.81 5.14 -8.13
C GLY A 14 -7.84 6.25 -7.99
N LEU A 15 -7.70 7.09 -6.96
CA LEU A 15 -8.60 8.23 -6.75
C LEU A 15 -8.49 9.22 -7.90
N ILE A 16 -9.63 9.62 -8.46
CA ILE A 16 -9.69 10.69 -9.45
C ILE A 16 -9.59 12.03 -8.70
N PRO A 17 -8.54 12.86 -8.97
CA PRO A 17 -8.33 14.11 -8.23
C PRO A 17 -9.56 15.02 -8.24
N GLY A 18 -9.85 15.62 -7.07
CA GLY A 18 -10.98 16.54 -6.92
C GLY A 18 -12.34 15.86 -6.82
N THR A 19 -12.39 14.56 -6.75
CA THR A 19 -13.63 13.78 -6.65
C THR A 19 -13.54 12.74 -5.54
N LYS A 20 -14.64 12.03 -5.32
CA LYS A 20 -14.68 10.83 -4.46
C LYS A 20 -14.71 9.56 -5.31
N ASN A 21 -14.53 9.69 -6.61
CA ASN A 21 -14.61 8.59 -7.56
C ASN A 21 -13.24 7.93 -7.76
N ARG A 22 -13.27 6.73 -8.29
CA ARG A 22 -12.09 5.90 -8.50
C ARG A 22 -11.95 5.54 -9.97
N TYR A 23 -10.75 5.61 -10.51
CA TYR A 23 -10.47 5.08 -11.85
C TYR A 23 -10.81 3.60 -11.92
N GLY A 24 -11.27 3.15 -13.08
CA GLY A 24 -11.51 1.73 -13.32
C GLY A 24 -10.22 0.91 -13.31
N ARG A 25 -10.38 -0.39 -13.17
CA ARG A 25 -9.23 -1.31 -13.10
C ARG A 25 -8.37 -1.25 -14.37
N ASP A 26 -8.96 -0.95 -15.51
CA ASP A 26 -8.27 -0.79 -16.80
C ASP A 26 -7.43 0.48 -16.88
N THR A 27 -7.57 1.39 -15.92
CA THR A 27 -6.86 2.69 -15.87
C THR A 27 -5.90 2.77 -14.69
N ARG A 28 -6.24 2.15 -13.54
CA ARG A 28 -5.36 2.13 -12.37
C ARG A 28 -4.04 1.43 -12.70
N TRP A 29 -2.92 1.93 -12.14
CA TRP A 29 -1.62 1.32 -12.43
C TRP A 29 -1.56 -0.16 -12.04
N THR A 30 -2.23 -0.54 -10.96
CA THR A 30 -2.31 -1.94 -10.52
C THR A 30 -3.00 -2.82 -11.54
N GLY A 31 -4.09 -2.34 -12.13
CA GLY A 31 -4.80 -3.05 -13.17
C GLY A 31 -4.01 -3.15 -14.47
N LEU A 32 -3.29 -2.07 -14.83
CA LEU A 32 -2.45 -2.07 -16.03
C LEU A 32 -1.30 -3.07 -15.91
N ILE A 33 -0.67 -3.14 -14.74
CA ILE A 33 0.38 -4.12 -14.49
C ILE A 33 -0.18 -5.54 -14.56
N GLU A 34 -1.36 -5.78 -14.02
CA GLU A 34 -1.97 -7.10 -14.07
C GLU A 34 -2.22 -7.54 -15.51
N GLN A 35 -2.67 -6.63 -16.37
CA GLN A 35 -2.85 -6.95 -17.79
C GLN A 35 -1.56 -7.43 -18.43
N GLN A 36 -0.42 -6.85 -18.05
CA GLN A 36 0.88 -7.21 -18.60
C GLN A 36 1.44 -8.51 -18.02
N LEU A 37 1.16 -8.79 -16.75
CA LEU A 37 1.81 -9.88 -16.01
C LEU A 37 0.93 -11.11 -15.85
N TYR A 38 -0.37 -11.02 -16.07
CA TYR A 38 -1.26 -12.15 -15.86
C TYR A 38 -0.88 -13.35 -16.73
N GLY A 39 -0.58 -13.10 -18.01
CA GLY A 39 -0.13 -14.14 -18.93
C GLY A 39 1.24 -14.73 -18.59
N LYS A 40 1.99 -14.07 -17.70
CA LYS A 40 3.28 -14.53 -17.19
C LYS A 40 3.16 -15.22 -15.83
N GLY A 41 1.96 -15.51 -15.38
CA GLY A 41 1.70 -16.23 -14.14
C GLY A 41 1.71 -15.36 -12.90
N CYS A 42 1.42 -14.07 -13.02
CA CYS A 42 1.36 -13.15 -11.88
C CYS A 42 -0.04 -12.55 -11.71
N ARG A 43 -0.49 -12.42 -10.49
CA ARG A 43 -1.76 -11.78 -10.13
C ARG A 43 -1.51 -10.66 -9.15
N ILE A 44 -2.24 -9.56 -9.30
CA ILE A 44 -2.11 -8.37 -8.46
C ILE A 44 -3.23 -8.33 -7.43
N ILE A 45 -2.84 -8.17 -6.17
CA ILE A 45 -3.76 -7.91 -5.06
C ILE A 45 -3.68 -6.42 -4.79
N GLU A 46 -4.80 -5.72 -4.97
CA GLU A 46 -4.87 -4.28 -4.78
C GLU A 46 -5.22 -3.95 -3.33
N GLU A 47 -4.32 -3.24 -2.64
CA GLU A 47 -4.55 -2.75 -1.29
C GLU A 47 -4.18 -1.27 -1.21
N GLY A 48 -4.92 -0.45 -1.96
CA GLY A 48 -4.81 1.00 -1.93
C GLY A 48 -5.88 1.61 -1.05
N LEU A 49 -5.52 2.59 -0.24
CA LEU A 49 -6.46 3.31 0.63
C LEU A 49 -6.09 4.79 0.68
N CYS A 50 -7.06 5.65 0.34
CA CYS A 50 -6.84 7.09 0.40
C CYS A 50 -6.44 7.52 1.81
N GLY A 51 -5.38 8.33 1.91
CA GLY A 51 -4.91 8.84 3.20
C GLY A 51 -3.99 7.90 3.98
N ARG A 52 -3.70 6.71 3.46
CA ARG A 52 -2.83 5.76 4.18
C ARG A 52 -1.43 6.33 4.33
N THR A 53 -0.90 6.20 5.56
CA THR A 53 0.47 6.56 5.93
C THR A 53 1.29 5.30 6.12
N THR A 54 2.59 5.47 6.38
CA THR A 54 3.45 4.36 6.79
C THR A 54 3.14 3.94 8.24
N VAL A 55 3.42 4.81 9.20
CA VAL A 55 3.32 4.47 10.64
C VAL A 55 2.52 5.49 11.46
N PHE A 56 1.98 6.53 10.83
CA PHE A 56 1.27 7.59 11.54
C PHE A 56 -0.21 7.31 11.66
N GLU A 57 -0.76 7.55 12.85
CA GLU A 57 -2.19 7.49 13.09
C GLU A 57 -2.83 8.80 12.64
N ASP A 58 -3.91 8.71 11.86
CA ASP A 58 -4.75 9.87 11.57
C ASP A 58 -5.94 9.81 12.53
N GLU A 59 -5.95 10.68 13.51
CA GLU A 59 -6.99 10.68 14.55
C GLU A 59 -8.35 11.11 14.01
N LEU A 60 -8.39 11.70 12.83
CA LEU A 60 -9.63 12.15 12.20
C LEU A 60 -10.19 11.13 11.19
N ARG A 61 -9.39 10.13 10.79
CA ARG A 61 -9.79 9.08 9.85
C ARG A 61 -9.24 7.75 10.31
N GLU A 62 -10.12 6.87 10.69
CA GLU A 62 -9.73 5.54 11.16
C GLU A 62 -9.02 4.72 10.08
N GLY A 63 -8.07 3.89 10.52
CA GLY A 63 -7.48 2.86 9.68
C GLY A 63 -6.40 3.34 8.71
N ARG A 64 -5.85 4.55 8.87
CA ARG A 64 -4.86 5.09 7.93
C ARG A 64 -3.42 4.70 8.26
N LYS A 65 -3.16 4.20 9.45
CA LYS A 65 -1.82 3.75 9.84
C LYS A 65 -1.47 2.42 9.15
N GLY A 66 -0.62 2.49 8.13
CA GLY A 66 -0.26 1.31 7.35
C GLY A 66 0.30 0.17 8.18
N ALA A 67 1.19 0.47 9.12
CA ALA A 67 1.83 -0.53 9.98
C ALA A 67 0.84 -1.32 10.85
N ALA A 68 -0.36 -0.79 11.10
CA ALA A 68 -1.38 -1.48 11.87
C ALA A 68 -2.09 -2.57 11.05
N PHE A 69 -2.07 -2.48 9.73
CA PHE A 69 -2.85 -3.39 8.87
C PHE A 69 -2.00 -4.32 8.01
N LEU A 70 -0.78 -3.91 7.66
CA LEU A 70 0.04 -4.69 6.74
C LEU A 70 0.26 -6.15 7.20
N PRO A 71 0.60 -6.42 8.47
CA PRO A 71 0.78 -7.80 8.90
C PRO A 71 -0.47 -8.67 8.71
N THR A 72 -1.63 -8.12 9.02
CA THR A 72 -2.90 -8.85 8.88
C THR A 72 -3.22 -9.11 7.40
N LEU A 73 -2.95 -8.14 6.53
CA LEU A 73 -3.17 -8.30 5.10
C LEU A 73 -2.23 -9.34 4.50
N LEU A 74 -0.98 -9.37 4.94
CA LEU A 74 -0.02 -10.39 4.51
C LEU A 74 -0.49 -11.78 4.91
N GLU A 75 -1.03 -11.92 6.10
CA GLU A 75 -1.57 -13.18 6.59
C GLU A 75 -2.84 -13.57 5.82
N SER A 76 -3.75 -12.63 5.62
CA SER A 76 -5.02 -12.86 4.93
C SER A 76 -4.84 -13.28 3.48
N HIS A 77 -3.82 -12.75 2.82
CA HIS A 77 -3.55 -13.03 1.41
C HIS A 77 -2.44 -14.08 1.20
N ALA A 78 -1.95 -14.68 2.26
CA ALA A 78 -0.84 -15.64 2.16
C ALA A 78 -1.22 -16.84 1.25
N PRO A 79 -0.29 -17.35 0.44
CA PRO A 79 1.10 -16.90 0.29
C PRO A 79 1.21 -15.70 -0.65
N VAL A 80 1.99 -14.71 -0.24
CA VAL A 80 2.31 -13.54 -1.06
C VAL A 80 3.76 -13.65 -1.50
N ASP A 81 3.99 -13.58 -2.80
CA ASP A 81 5.33 -13.75 -3.37
C ASP A 81 6.13 -12.45 -3.40
N ARG A 82 5.45 -11.32 -3.61
CA ARG A 82 6.07 -10.00 -3.65
C ARG A 82 5.15 -8.96 -3.07
N VAL A 83 5.76 -7.92 -2.49
CA VAL A 83 5.03 -6.75 -1.99
C VAL A 83 5.60 -5.51 -2.64
N VAL A 84 4.73 -4.68 -3.20
CA VAL A 84 5.09 -3.36 -3.71
C VAL A 84 4.55 -2.35 -2.70
N LEU A 85 5.43 -1.58 -2.09
CA LEU A 85 5.06 -0.50 -1.17
C LEU A 85 5.12 0.82 -1.91
N MET A 86 4.02 1.55 -1.94
CA MET A 86 3.95 2.88 -2.53
C MET A 86 3.27 3.82 -1.53
N LEU A 87 4.04 4.26 -0.53
CA LEU A 87 3.57 5.09 0.58
C LEU A 87 4.59 6.18 0.90
N GLY A 88 4.15 7.19 1.61
CA GLY A 88 4.99 8.30 2.07
C GLY A 88 4.40 9.66 1.76
N THR A 89 3.57 9.78 0.74
CA THR A 89 2.97 11.06 0.35
C THR A 89 2.12 11.64 1.48
N ASN A 90 1.28 10.83 2.11
CA ASN A 90 0.43 11.30 3.22
C ASN A 90 1.23 11.59 4.48
N ASP A 91 2.36 10.93 4.65
CA ASP A 91 3.28 11.19 5.75
C ASP A 91 3.84 12.63 5.70
N CYS A 92 3.85 13.23 4.52
CA CYS A 92 4.36 14.59 4.30
C CYS A 92 3.39 15.68 4.78
N LYS A 93 2.18 15.34 5.19
CA LYS A 93 1.23 16.34 5.67
C LYS A 93 1.79 17.06 6.89
N THR A 94 1.63 18.39 6.93
CA THR A 94 2.06 19.19 8.08
C THR A 94 1.44 18.71 9.39
N PHE A 95 0.28 18.10 9.29
CA PHE A 95 -0.44 17.46 10.38
C PHE A 95 0.44 16.50 11.18
N TYR A 96 1.33 15.74 10.51
CA TYR A 96 2.22 14.78 11.18
C TYR A 96 3.57 15.38 11.57
N ASN A 97 3.92 16.52 11.01
CA ASN A 97 5.19 17.20 11.32
C ASN A 97 6.41 16.27 11.27
N ALA A 98 6.46 15.42 10.26
CA ALA A 98 7.52 14.43 10.12
C ALA A 98 8.59 14.90 9.13
N SER A 99 9.85 14.64 9.48
CA SER A 99 10.99 14.87 8.57
C SER A 99 11.05 13.76 7.53
N ALA A 100 11.78 14.01 6.44
CA ALA A 100 12.03 12.99 5.42
C ALA A 100 12.69 11.73 6.03
N GLU A 101 13.61 11.93 6.98
CA GLU A 101 14.26 10.82 7.68
C GLU A 101 13.26 9.96 8.44
N VAL A 102 12.36 10.57 9.17
CA VAL A 102 11.33 9.84 9.94
C VAL A 102 10.39 9.09 9.00
N ILE A 103 10.01 9.70 7.88
CA ILE A 103 9.19 9.03 6.87
C ILE A 103 9.90 7.81 6.30
N GLY A 104 11.20 7.93 6.01
CA GLY A 104 12.02 6.81 5.57
C GLY A 104 12.08 5.67 6.58
N LEU A 105 12.18 6.00 7.87
CA LEU A 105 12.12 5.01 8.95
C LEU A 105 10.75 4.32 8.99
N GLY A 106 9.69 5.04 8.68
CA GLY A 106 8.35 4.45 8.57
C GLY A 106 8.27 3.41 7.47
N VAL A 107 8.83 3.69 6.30
CA VAL A 107 8.90 2.71 5.21
C VAL A 107 9.73 1.50 5.62
N GLU A 108 10.86 1.73 6.29
CA GLU A 108 11.73 0.68 6.80
C GLU A 108 11.00 -0.24 7.78
N ARG A 109 10.15 0.34 8.63
CA ARG A 109 9.30 -0.43 9.54
C ARG A 109 8.37 -1.39 8.78
N LEU A 110 7.77 -0.93 7.69
CA LEU A 110 6.92 -1.78 6.87
C LEU A 110 7.71 -2.92 6.22
N VAL A 111 8.92 -2.64 5.76
CA VAL A 111 9.81 -3.67 5.19
C VAL A 111 10.14 -4.74 6.24
N GLU A 112 10.39 -4.32 7.49
CA GLU A 112 10.62 -5.26 8.59
C GLU A 112 9.40 -6.17 8.83
N GLN A 113 8.20 -5.60 8.78
CA GLN A 113 6.97 -6.38 8.94
C GLN A 113 6.85 -7.44 7.85
N ILE A 114 7.19 -7.09 6.61
CA ILE A 114 7.17 -8.02 5.49
C ILE A 114 8.18 -9.15 5.71
N ARG A 115 9.39 -8.81 6.13
CA ARG A 115 10.44 -9.81 6.41
C ARG A 115 10.05 -10.77 7.51
N LYS A 116 9.39 -10.27 8.57
CA LYS A 116 8.91 -11.12 9.66
C LYS A 116 7.81 -12.07 9.19
N ALA A 117 6.93 -11.61 8.32
CA ALA A 117 5.87 -12.45 7.76
C ALA A 117 6.45 -13.61 6.96
N ASP A 118 7.52 -13.38 6.23
CA ASP A 118 8.19 -14.39 5.40
C ASP A 118 8.81 -15.53 6.22
N LYS A 119 9.07 -15.30 7.51
CA LYS A 119 9.72 -16.27 8.40
C LYS A 119 8.75 -17.16 9.18
N ARG A 120 7.48 -17.02 8.95
CA ARG A 120 6.46 -17.80 9.65
C ARG A 120 6.40 -19.26 9.18
#